data_1fbe60990646d5a957f94e61f54ce1dd
#
_entry.id   1fbe60990646d5a957f94e61f54ce1dd
#
_cell.length_a   1.000
_cell.length_b   1.000
_cell.length_c   1.000
_cell.angle_alpha   90.00
_cell.angle_beta   90.00
_cell.angle_gamma   90.00
#
_symmetry.space_group_name_H-M   'P 1'
#
loop_
_entity.id
_entity.type
_entity.pdbx_description
1 polymer ?
#
loop_
_entity_poly.entity_id
_entity_poly.type
_entity_poly.pdbx_seq_one_letter_code
_entity_poly.pdbx_strand_id
1 'polypeptide(L)'
;MFLAKKLIGGILDVPPPRRPLAYAKPNENEEETQFRKVFQQLAGDDMEVSPTELMNILNRIIGKRSDLKTDGFSIESCRSMVAVMDSDSSGKLGFHEFKFLWNNIKKWQCIYISNDTDRSGLISSQELPATFKAAGFPLNDQLFQLMVRRYSDEQGNMDFDNYIGCLVRLDAMCRAFKTLDKDDDGIIKVNIQEWLQLTMYS
;
A
#
# COMPACT_ATOMS: atom_id res chain seq x y z
N MET A 1 -14.36 20.36 1.02
CA MET A 1 -15.25 19.60 1.89
C MET A 1 -15.78 18.29 1.27
N PHE A 2 -16.03 18.21 -0.04
CA PHE A 2 -16.57 17.03 -0.72
C PHE A 2 -15.53 15.94 -1.09
N LEU A 3 -14.25 16.25 -1.13
CA LEU A 3 -13.19 15.33 -1.62
C LEU A 3 -12.80 14.26 -0.62
N ALA A 4 -12.75 14.57 0.67
CA ALA A 4 -12.40 13.58 1.70
C ALA A 4 -13.43 12.44 1.80
N LYS A 5 -14.74 12.75 1.70
CA LYS A 5 -15.80 11.74 1.71
C LYS A 5 -15.77 10.81 0.49
N LYS A 6 -15.35 11.31 -0.69
CA LYS A 6 -15.22 10.49 -1.91
C LYS A 6 -13.95 9.63 -1.95
N LEU A 7 -12.86 10.12 -1.35
CA LEU A 7 -11.61 9.35 -1.20
C LEU A 7 -11.77 8.14 -0.28
N ILE A 8 -12.62 8.25 0.72
CA ILE A 8 -12.77 7.27 1.79
C ILE A 8 -13.79 6.16 1.44
N GLY A 9 -14.76 6.45 0.56
CA GLY A 9 -15.93 5.58 0.34
C GLY A 9 -15.73 4.34 -0.51
N GLY A 10 -14.57 4.13 -1.13
CA GLY A 10 -14.42 3.06 -2.13
C GLY A 10 -13.36 1.98 -1.85
N ILE A 11 -12.49 2.16 -0.88
CA ILE A 11 -11.30 1.29 -0.72
C ILE A 11 -11.13 0.75 0.71
N LEU A 12 -11.71 1.41 1.70
CA LEU A 12 -11.42 1.11 3.09
C LEU A 12 -12.41 0.10 3.67
N ASP A 13 -12.43 -1.11 3.13
CA ASP A 13 -12.97 -2.24 3.85
C ASP A 13 -11.92 -2.77 4.82
N VAL A 14 -12.12 -2.45 6.07
CA VAL A 14 -11.50 -3.02 7.28
C VAL A 14 -10.00 -2.69 7.47
N PRO A 15 -9.62 -1.96 8.53
CA PRO A 15 -8.22 -1.87 8.95
C PRO A 15 -7.67 -3.28 9.22
N PRO A 16 -6.34 -3.50 9.06
CA PRO A 16 -5.76 -4.79 9.43
C PRO A 16 -6.16 -5.12 10.87
N PRO A 17 -6.69 -6.30 11.13
CA PRO A 17 -7.14 -6.66 12.47
C PRO A 17 -5.95 -6.62 13.42
N ARG A 18 -6.13 -6.00 14.58
CA ARG A 18 -5.17 -6.13 15.68
C ARG A 18 -4.98 -7.62 15.97
N ARG A 19 -3.73 -8.08 16.10
CA ARG A 19 -3.39 -9.50 16.23
C ARG A 19 -4.36 -10.31 17.09
N PRO A 20 -4.76 -11.46 16.59
CA PRO A 20 -4.90 -12.65 17.41
C PRO A 20 -3.64 -13.51 17.23
N LEU A 21 -3.16 -14.05 18.33
CA LEU A 21 -2.09 -15.02 18.42
C LEU A 21 -2.10 -16.10 17.31
N ALA A 22 -0.91 -16.53 16.91
CA ALA A 22 -0.55 -17.36 15.75
C ALA A 22 -1.15 -18.77 15.69
N TYR A 23 -2.45 -18.96 15.90
CA TYR A 23 -3.09 -20.28 15.76
C TYR A 23 -4.22 -20.23 14.74
N ALA A 24 -4.25 -21.26 13.87
CA ALA A 24 -5.32 -21.49 12.90
C ALA A 24 -6.70 -21.29 13.54
N LYS A 25 -7.48 -20.37 13.00
CA LYS A 25 -8.86 -20.18 13.46
C LYS A 25 -9.74 -21.26 12.81
N PRO A 26 -10.71 -21.84 13.54
CA PRO A 26 -11.58 -22.88 13.02
C PRO A 26 -12.50 -22.49 11.84
N ASN A 27 -12.39 -21.26 11.31
CA ASN A 27 -13.25 -20.73 10.25
C ASN A 27 -12.46 -20.12 9.06
N GLU A 28 -11.21 -20.53 8.81
CA GLU A 28 -10.50 -20.11 7.59
C GLU A 28 -11.10 -20.83 6.38
N ASN A 29 -11.36 -20.06 5.30
CA ASN A 29 -11.72 -20.67 4.02
C ASN A 29 -10.51 -21.32 3.34
N GLU A 30 -10.76 -22.13 2.29
CA GLU A 30 -9.68 -22.84 1.57
C GLU A 30 -8.62 -21.88 1.00
N GLU A 31 -9.03 -20.72 0.48
CA GLU A 31 -8.14 -19.71 -0.08
C GLU A 31 -7.21 -19.14 1.00
N GLU A 32 -7.74 -18.85 2.17
CA GLU A 32 -6.98 -18.34 3.31
C GLU A 32 -5.99 -19.37 3.85
N THR A 33 -6.42 -20.63 3.90
CA THR A 33 -5.55 -21.76 4.28
C THR A 33 -4.39 -21.94 3.29
N GLN A 34 -4.66 -21.84 1.98
CA GLN A 34 -3.61 -21.92 0.96
C GLN A 34 -2.66 -20.73 1.05
N PHE A 35 -3.19 -19.52 1.22
CA PHE A 35 -2.37 -18.32 1.38
C PHE A 35 -1.48 -18.41 2.63
N ARG A 36 -1.99 -18.97 3.74
CA ARG A 36 -1.20 -19.18 4.95
C ARG A 36 -0.02 -20.14 4.74
N LYS A 37 -0.21 -21.22 3.96
CA LYS A 37 0.90 -22.12 3.60
C LYS A 37 2.00 -21.41 2.81
N VAL A 38 1.61 -20.56 1.86
CA VAL A 38 2.56 -19.75 1.09
C VAL A 38 3.25 -18.73 1.99
N PHE A 39 2.49 -18.06 2.84
CA PHE A 39 3.03 -17.09 3.79
C PHE A 39 4.07 -17.74 4.72
N GLN A 40 3.79 -18.91 5.26
CA GLN A 40 4.72 -19.65 6.11
C GLN A 40 6.04 -20.00 5.40
N GLN A 41 5.98 -20.32 4.10
CA GLN A 41 7.19 -20.55 3.30
C GLN A 41 8.00 -19.27 3.05
N LEU A 42 7.36 -18.11 3.07
CA LEU A 42 7.98 -16.80 2.85
C LEU A 42 8.52 -16.18 4.14
N ALA A 43 7.76 -16.30 5.23
CA ALA A 43 8.02 -15.72 6.53
C ALA A 43 8.90 -16.58 7.44
N GLY A 44 9.12 -17.85 7.09
CA GLY A 44 9.89 -18.76 7.90
C GLY A 44 9.21 -19.15 9.22
N ASP A 45 10.02 -19.54 10.20
CA ASP A 45 9.56 -20.12 11.47
C ASP A 45 8.93 -19.06 12.41
N ASP A 46 9.31 -17.81 12.31
CA ASP A 46 8.77 -16.71 13.15
C ASP A 46 7.40 -16.22 12.70
N MET A 47 6.93 -16.66 11.51
CA MET A 47 5.64 -16.28 10.94
C MET A 47 5.46 -14.78 10.77
N GLU A 48 6.54 -14.06 10.52
CA GLU A 48 6.59 -12.62 10.32
C GLU A 48 7.48 -12.28 9.12
N VAL A 49 7.17 -11.21 8.40
CA VAL A 49 7.94 -10.73 7.25
C VAL A 49 8.62 -9.42 7.61
N SER A 50 9.93 -9.46 7.68
CA SER A 50 10.78 -8.26 7.87
C SER A 50 10.82 -7.41 6.58
N PRO A 51 11.26 -6.14 6.66
CA PRO A 51 11.45 -5.30 5.46
C PRO A 51 12.37 -5.93 4.42
N THR A 52 13.42 -6.63 4.83
CA THR A 52 14.36 -7.30 3.93
C THR A 52 13.71 -8.49 3.22
N GLU A 53 12.94 -9.29 3.93
CA GLU A 53 12.18 -10.40 3.34
C GLU A 53 11.10 -9.90 2.40
N LEU A 54 10.38 -8.82 2.78
CA LEU A 54 9.40 -8.17 1.90
C LEU A 54 10.05 -7.71 0.59
N MET A 55 11.20 -7.04 0.67
CA MET A 55 11.97 -6.61 -0.51
C MET A 55 12.32 -7.80 -1.41
N ASN A 56 12.84 -8.88 -0.83
CA ASN A 56 13.21 -10.08 -1.59
C ASN A 56 12.00 -10.75 -2.24
N ILE A 57 10.86 -10.81 -1.54
CA ILE A 57 9.60 -11.37 -2.06
C ILE A 57 9.12 -10.55 -3.25
N LEU A 58 8.98 -9.23 -3.08
CA LEU A 58 8.48 -8.33 -4.11
C LEU A 58 9.38 -8.35 -5.34
N ASN A 59 10.69 -8.20 -5.17
CA ASN A 59 11.65 -8.19 -6.27
C ASN A 59 11.72 -9.52 -7.03
N ARG A 60 11.56 -10.65 -6.34
CA ARG A 60 11.47 -11.97 -6.99
C ARG A 60 10.23 -12.11 -7.86
N ILE A 61 9.11 -11.48 -7.47
CA ILE A 61 7.85 -11.57 -8.19
C ILE A 61 7.86 -10.66 -9.40
N ILE A 62 8.25 -9.39 -9.22
CA ILE A 62 8.30 -8.43 -10.33
C ILE A 62 9.42 -8.73 -11.32
N GLY A 63 10.53 -9.28 -10.89
CA GLY A 63 11.62 -9.72 -11.77
C GLY A 63 11.23 -10.79 -12.80
N LYS A 64 10.05 -11.42 -12.64
CA LYS A 64 9.44 -12.34 -13.61
C LYS A 64 8.51 -11.64 -14.61
N ARG A 65 8.30 -10.35 -14.46
CA ARG A 65 7.36 -9.55 -15.26
C ARG A 65 8.12 -8.63 -16.18
N SER A 66 8.15 -8.97 -17.46
CA SER A 66 8.78 -8.15 -18.52
C SER A 66 7.91 -6.97 -18.97
N ASP A 67 6.65 -6.97 -18.58
CA ASP A 67 5.65 -5.94 -18.89
C ASP A 67 5.63 -4.77 -17.89
N LEU A 68 6.45 -4.84 -16.84
CA LEU A 68 6.59 -3.78 -15.85
C LEU A 68 8.03 -3.24 -15.86
N LYS A 69 8.18 -1.94 -15.96
CA LYS A 69 9.46 -1.27 -15.72
C LYS A 69 9.56 -0.90 -14.25
N THR A 70 10.70 -1.21 -13.67
CA THR A 70 10.99 -0.96 -12.27
C THR A 70 12.47 -1.16 -12.01
N ASP A 71 13.06 -0.34 -11.17
CA ASP A 71 14.41 -0.54 -10.62
C ASP A 71 14.38 -1.55 -9.45
N GLY A 72 13.20 -1.98 -9.07
CA GLY A 72 12.92 -2.86 -7.94
C GLY A 72 12.68 -2.10 -6.65
N PHE A 73 11.97 -2.76 -5.75
CA PHE A 73 11.72 -2.20 -4.42
C PHE A 73 13.02 -2.06 -3.63
N SER A 74 13.28 -0.86 -3.13
CA SER A 74 14.41 -0.59 -2.24
C SER A 74 14.10 -1.04 -0.82
N ILE A 75 15.14 -1.21 0.00
CA ILE A 75 14.96 -1.53 1.42
C ILE A 75 14.23 -0.39 2.16
N GLU A 76 14.45 0.86 1.77
CA GLU A 76 13.78 2.01 2.38
C GLU A 76 12.28 2.05 2.02
N SER A 77 11.93 1.75 0.76
CA SER A 77 10.53 1.59 0.35
C SER A 77 9.84 0.49 1.16
N CYS A 78 10.51 -0.66 1.34
CA CYS A 78 9.96 -1.77 2.12
C CYS A 78 9.86 -1.46 3.62
N ARG A 79 10.82 -0.73 4.20
CA ARG A 79 10.72 -0.23 5.58
C ARG A 79 9.50 0.68 5.75
N SER A 80 9.28 1.61 4.83
CA SER A 80 8.09 2.47 4.85
C SER A 80 6.80 1.66 4.72
N MET A 81 6.75 0.67 3.82
CA MET A 81 5.58 -0.21 3.67
C MET A 81 5.30 -1.00 4.96
N VAL A 82 6.32 -1.57 5.59
CA VAL A 82 6.17 -2.28 6.86
C VAL A 82 5.67 -1.30 7.93
N ALA A 83 6.31 -0.16 8.10
CA ALA A 83 5.94 0.83 9.12
C ALA A 83 4.47 1.23 9.07
N VAL A 84 3.92 1.48 7.86
CA VAL A 84 2.51 1.89 7.71
C VAL A 84 1.51 0.74 7.80
N MET A 85 1.95 -0.51 7.68
CA MET A 85 1.11 -1.71 7.75
C MET A 85 1.21 -2.43 9.10
N ASP A 86 2.28 -2.20 9.85
CA ASP A 86 2.57 -2.77 11.17
C ASP A 86 1.63 -2.18 12.22
N SER A 87 0.55 -2.87 12.50
CA SER A 87 -0.50 -2.41 13.42
C SER A 87 -0.19 -2.67 14.89
N ASP A 88 0.77 -3.55 15.18
CA ASP A 88 1.14 -3.95 16.53
C ASP A 88 2.54 -3.46 16.96
N SER A 89 3.19 -2.67 16.07
CA SER A 89 4.52 -2.10 16.31
C SER A 89 5.61 -3.15 16.53
N SER A 90 5.50 -4.30 15.86
CA SER A 90 6.51 -5.38 15.90
C SER A 90 7.73 -5.09 15.04
N GLY A 91 7.63 -4.14 14.11
CA GLY A 91 8.65 -3.85 13.09
C GLY A 91 8.67 -4.85 11.93
N LYS A 92 7.68 -5.72 11.85
CA LYS A 92 7.51 -6.78 10.83
C LYS A 92 6.04 -6.90 10.45
N LEU A 93 5.73 -7.66 9.40
CA LEU A 93 4.36 -7.95 9.00
C LEU A 93 3.96 -9.35 9.42
N GLY A 94 2.97 -9.47 10.29
CA GLY A 94 2.29 -10.71 10.57
C GLY A 94 1.39 -11.14 9.40
N PHE A 95 0.80 -12.35 9.51
CA PHE A 95 -0.03 -12.94 8.44
C PHE A 95 -1.13 -12.00 7.91
N HIS A 96 -1.90 -11.37 8.79
CA HIS A 96 -3.03 -10.53 8.37
C HIS A 96 -2.57 -9.22 7.72
N GLU A 97 -1.52 -8.61 8.23
CA GLU A 97 -0.92 -7.38 7.70
C GLU A 97 -0.30 -7.63 6.32
N PHE A 98 0.47 -8.73 6.19
CA PHE A 98 1.02 -9.14 4.90
C PHE A 98 -0.09 -9.48 3.89
N LYS A 99 -1.12 -10.22 4.28
CA LYS A 99 -2.26 -10.54 3.41
C LYS A 99 -2.98 -9.29 2.92
N PHE A 100 -3.19 -8.31 3.81
CA PHE A 100 -3.78 -7.03 3.45
C PHE A 100 -2.93 -6.27 2.43
N LEU A 101 -1.64 -6.08 2.72
CA LEU A 101 -0.68 -5.45 1.81
C LEU A 101 -0.65 -6.17 0.44
N TRP A 102 -0.54 -7.48 0.45
CA TRP A 102 -0.47 -8.31 -0.75
C TRP A 102 -1.70 -8.17 -1.64
N ASN A 103 -2.88 -8.18 -1.05
CA ASN A 103 -4.13 -8.02 -1.80
C ASN A 103 -4.23 -6.63 -2.43
N ASN A 104 -3.80 -5.59 -1.74
CA ASN A 104 -3.74 -4.24 -2.29
C ASN A 104 -2.73 -4.15 -3.44
N ILE A 105 -1.52 -4.70 -3.29
CA ILE A 105 -0.52 -4.73 -4.36
C ILE A 105 -1.08 -5.43 -5.60
N LYS A 106 -1.72 -6.60 -5.46
CA LYS A 106 -2.35 -7.31 -6.61
C LYS A 106 -3.40 -6.45 -7.31
N LYS A 107 -4.28 -5.82 -6.55
CA LYS A 107 -5.32 -4.92 -7.07
C LYS A 107 -4.70 -3.76 -7.84
N TRP A 108 -3.74 -3.08 -7.24
CA TRP A 108 -3.08 -1.93 -7.85
C TRP A 108 -2.21 -2.30 -9.06
N GLN A 109 -1.62 -3.50 -9.07
CA GLN A 109 -0.93 -4.04 -10.24
C GLN A 109 -1.87 -4.20 -11.43
N CYS A 110 -3.07 -4.75 -11.22
CA CYS A 110 -4.07 -4.85 -12.29
C CYS A 110 -4.47 -3.47 -12.84
N ILE A 111 -4.63 -2.48 -11.95
CA ILE A 111 -4.94 -1.10 -12.33
C ILE A 111 -3.80 -0.47 -13.11
N TYR A 112 -2.54 -0.65 -12.66
CA TYR A 112 -1.35 -0.17 -13.36
C TYR A 112 -1.31 -0.68 -14.80
N ILE A 113 -1.37 -1.99 -14.99
CA ILE A 113 -1.32 -2.64 -16.31
C ILE A 113 -2.49 -2.19 -17.20
N SER A 114 -3.69 -2.01 -16.63
CA SER A 114 -4.87 -1.60 -17.39
C SER A 114 -4.82 -0.13 -17.84
N ASN A 115 -4.04 0.71 -17.18
CA ASN A 115 -3.89 2.13 -17.50
C ASN A 115 -2.59 2.46 -18.26
N ASP A 116 -1.64 1.53 -18.34
CA ASP A 116 -0.47 1.59 -19.23
C ASP A 116 -0.95 1.32 -20.68
N THR A 117 -1.49 2.37 -21.32
CA THR A 117 -2.19 2.26 -22.60
C THR A 117 -1.25 2.05 -23.77
N ASP A 118 -0.05 2.59 -23.71
CA ASP A 118 0.99 2.46 -24.72
C ASP A 118 1.91 1.24 -24.50
N ARG A 119 1.69 0.51 -23.39
CA ARG A 119 2.47 -0.66 -22.98
C ARG A 119 3.96 -0.35 -22.80
N SER A 120 4.25 0.84 -22.32
CA SER A 120 5.62 1.29 -22.04
C SER A 120 6.23 0.59 -20.81
N GLY A 121 5.39 0.01 -19.96
CA GLY A 121 5.74 -0.54 -18.66
C GLY A 121 5.87 0.53 -17.56
N LEU A 122 5.59 1.80 -17.90
CA LEU A 122 5.54 2.97 -17.02
C LEU A 122 4.14 3.59 -17.09
N ILE A 123 3.74 4.31 -16.06
CA ILE A 123 2.55 5.17 -16.15
C ILE A 123 3.02 6.60 -16.40
N SER A 124 2.68 7.14 -17.57
CA SER A 124 3.01 8.51 -17.96
C SER A 124 2.22 9.55 -17.16
N SER A 125 2.70 10.79 -17.15
CA SER A 125 2.00 11.92 -16.50
C SER A 125 0.57 12.13 -17.03
N GLN A 126 0.28 11.68 -18.24
CA GLN A 126 -1.06 11.74 -18.84
C GLN A 126 -1.98 10.62 -18.34
N GLU A 127 -1.44 9.44 -18.03
CA GLU A 127 -2.16 8.28 -17.55
C GLU A 127 -2.35 8.26 -16.03
N LEU A 128 -1.44 8.91 -15.29
CA LEU A 128 -1.44 8.95 -13.83
C LEU A 128 -2.77 9.43 -13.22
N PRO A 129 -3.45 10.49 -13.70
CA PRO A 129 -4.72 10.93 -13.10
C PRO A 129 -5.81 9.86 -13.16
N ALA A 130 -5.93 9.17 -14.29
CA ALA A 130 -6.88 8.08 -14.46
C ALA A 130 -6.51 6.87 -13.59
N THR A 131 -5.22 6.56 -13.50
CA THR A 131 -4.67 5.47 -12.70
C THR A 131 -4.91 5.68 -11.20
N PHE A 132 -4.62 6.87 -10.67
CA PHE A 132 -4.92 7.19 -9.27
C PHE A 132 -6.42 7.15 -8.97
N LYS A 133 -7.24 7.67 -9.88
CA LYS A 133 -8.71 7.60 -9.74
C LYS A 133 -9.21 6.15 -9.73
N ALA A 134 -8.70 5.30 -10.63
CA ALA A 134 -9.05 3.88 -10.69
C ALA A 134 -8.59 3.12 -9.44
N ALA A 135 -7.42 3.50 -8.88
CA ALA A 135 -6.94 2.96 -7.61
C ALA A 135 -7.79 3.42 -6.41
N GLY A 136 -8.67 4.43 -6.60
CA GLY A 136 -9.59 4.95 -5.60
C GLY A 136 -9.12 6.22 -4.91
N PHE A 137 -8.08 6.86 -5.44
CA PHE A 137 -7.51 8.11 -4.93
C PHE A 137 -7.75 9.25 -5.94
N PRO A 138 -8.97 9.84 -6.02
CA PRO A 138 -9.22 11.00 -6.85
C PRO A 138 -8.56 12.24 -6.21
N LEU A 139 -7.31 12.49 -6.58
CA LEU A 139 -6.52 13.59 -6.06
C LEU A 139 -6.96 14.92 -6.70
N ASN A 140 -6.88 16.02 -5.94
CA ASN A 140 -6.93 17.35 -6.53
C ASN A 140 -5.59 17.70 -7.20
N ASP A 141 -5.59 18.73 -8.06
CA ASP A 141 -4.41 19.08 -8.85
C ASP A 141 -3.17 19.39 -8.00
N GLN A 142 -3.34 20.05 -6.85
CA GLN A 142 -2.22 20.38 -5.97
C GLN A 142 -1.57 19.12 -5.37
N LEU A 143 -2.37 18.20 -4.84
CA LEU A 143 -1.87 16.96 -4.27
C LEU A 143 -1.31 16.05 -5.37
N PHE A 144 -1.95 16.01 -6.53
CA PHE A 144 -1.46 15.28 -7.70
C PHE A 144 -0.06 15.73 -8.09
N GLN A 145 0.18 17.04 -8.23
CA GLN A 145 1.50 17.59 -8.56
C GLN A 145 2.57 17.25 -7.51
N LEU A 146 2.21 17.21 -6.23
CA LEU A 146 3.13 16.77 -5.17
C LEU A 146 3.49 15.29 -5.31
N MET A 147 2.53 14.42 -5.66
CA MET A 147 2.77 12.99 -5.88
C MET A 147 3.69 12.77 -7.10
N VAL A 148 3.38 13.41 -8.22
CA VAL A 148 4.23 13.34 -9.42
C VAL A 148 5.67 13.79 -9.10
N ARG A 149 5.84 14.94 -8.47
CA ARG A 149 7.17 15.47 -8.10
C ARG A 149 7.97 14.53 -7.21
N ARG A 150 7.31 13.78 -6.34
CA ARG A 150 7.98 12.91 -5.37
C ARG A 150 8.29 11.51 -5.92
N TYR A 151 7.42 10.97 -6.77
CA TYR A 151 7.42 9.56 -7.15
C TYR A 151 7.64 9.31 -8.64
N SER A 152 7.70 10.35 -9.47
CA SER A 152 7.97 10.20 -10.90
C SER A 152 9.40 10.59 -11.25
N ASP A 153 9.85 10.13 -12.42
CA ASP A 153 11.11 10.55 -13.03
C ASP A 153 11.04 12.02 -13.52
N GLU A 154 12.15 12.50 -14.10
CA GLU A 154 12.24 13.87 -14.63
C GLU A 154 11.26 14.12 -15.79
N GLN A 155 10.80 13.08 -16.47
CA GLN A 155 9.83 13.14 -17.56
C GLN A 155 8.39 13.06 -17.04
N GLY A 156 8.20 12.82 -15.75
CA GLY A 156 6.88 12.68 -15.11
C GLY A 156 6.27 11.28 -15.25
N ASN A 157 7.08 10.26 -15.61
CA ASN A 157 6.64 8.88 -15.64
C ASN A 157 6.87 8.22 -14.28
N MET A 158 5.95 7.35 -13.90
CA MET A 158 6.02 6.60 -12.64
C MET A 158 6.20 5.12 -12.93
N ASP A 159 7.25 4.54 -12.41
CA ASP A 159 7.51 3.10 -12.47
C ASP A 159 6.67 2.34 -11.43
N PHE A 160 6.70 1.02 -11.51
CA PHE A 160 5.79 0.18 -10.73
C PHE A 160 6.06 0.24 -9.22
N ASP A 161 7.30 0.21 -8.78
CA ASP A 161 7.65 0.22 -7.35
C ASP A 161 7.34 1.57 -6.70
N ASN A 162 7.61 2.70 -7.37
CA ASN A 162 7.24 4.03 -6.92
C ASN A 162 5.71 4.20 -6.88
N TYR A 163 4.98 3.67 -7.87
CA TYR A 163 3.53 3.66 -7.87
C TYR A 163 2.96 2.90 -6.66
N ILE A 164 3.45 1.69 -6.39
CA ILE A 164 3.02 0.90 -5.24
C ILE A 164 3.36 1.60 -3.93
N GLY A 165 4.58 2.13 -3.80
CA GLY A 165 5.01 2.87 -2.61
C GLY A 165 4.13 4.09 -2.34
N CYS A 166 3.79 4.84 -3.39
CA CYS A 166 2.88 5.97 -3.32
C CYS A 166 1.48 5.56 -2.82
N LEU A 167 0.91 4.50 -3.39
CA LEU A 167 -0.43 4.03 -3.02
C LEU A 167 -0.49 3.44 -1.62
N VAL A 168 0.52 2.69 -1.20
CA VAL A 168 0.62 2.18 0.18
C VAL A 168 0.59 3.33 1.18
N ARG A 169 1.34 4.40 0.91
CA ARG A 169 1.36 5.58 1.77
C ARG A 169 0.02 6.33 1.76
N LEU A 170 -0.58 6.54 0.59
CA LEU A 170 -1.91 7.18 0.47
C LEU A 170 -2.99 6.39 1.23
N ASP A 171 -3.01 5.07 1.07
CA ASP A 171 -3.94 4.19 1.77
C ASP A 171 -3.77 4.29 3.29
N ALA A 172 -2.54 4.25 3.78
CA ALA A 172 -2.24 4.38 5.20
C ALA A 172 -2.68 5.72 5.77
N MET A 173 -2.40 6.84 5.05
CA MET A 173 -2.84 8.17 5.46
C MET A 173 -4.36 8.29 5.49
N CYS A 174 -5.06 7.76 4.48
CA CYS A 174 -6.52 7.75 4.45
C CYS A 174 -7.12 6.92 5.60
N ARG A 175 -6.53 5.77 5.91
CA ARG A 175 -6.97 4.93 7.05
C ARG A 175 -6.73 5.62 8.39
N ALA A 176 -5.56 6.22 8.58
CA ALA A 176 -5.24 6.98 9.79
C ALA A 176 -6.22 8.15 9.97
N PHE A 177 -6.49 8.92 8.90
CA PHE A 177 -7.46 10.00 8.93
C PHE A 177 -8.85 9.49 9.32
N LYS A 178 -9.34 8.42 8.69
CA LYS A 178 -10.65 7.82 9.00
C LYS A 178 -10.76 7.35 10.45
N THR A 179 -9.67 6.83 11.02
CA THR A 179 -9.65 6.38 12.42
C THR A 179 -9.76 7.55 13.40
N LEU A 180 -9.24 8.72 13.03
CA LEU A 180 -9.23 9.93 13.85
C LEU A 180 -10.48 10.80 13.66
N ASP A 181 -11.09 10.76 12.49
CA ASP A 181 -12.35 11.45 12.14
C ASP A 181 -13.54 10.63 12.67
N LYS A 182 -13.86 10.82 13.96
CA LYS A 182 -14.85 10.00 14.68
C LYS A 182 -16.30 10.37 14.35
N ASP A 183 -16.53 11.63 13.98
CA ASP A 183 -17.85 12.18 13.65
C ASP A 183 -18.11 12.28 12.14
N ASP A 184 -17.16 11.80 11.32
CA ASP A 184 -17.24 11.74 9.85
C ASP A 184 -17.53 13.11 9.22
N ASP A 185 -17.02 14.19 9.86
CA ASP A 185 -17.18 15.56 9.35
C ASP A 185 -16.09 15.99 8.36
N GLY A 186 -15.05 15.16 8.19
CA GLY A 186 -13.90 15.40 7.30
C GLY A 186 -12.85 16.30 7.92
N ILE A 187 -12.83 16.44 9.25
CA ILE A 187 -11.86 17.23 10.00
C ILE A 187 -11.29 16.37 11.15
N ILE A 188 -9.98 16.40 11.33
CA ILE A 188 -9.32 15.81 12.49
C ILE A 188 -8.66 16.88 13.33
N LYS A 189 -8.67 16.70 14.65
CA LYS A 189 -7.94 17.55 15.60
C LYS A 189 -6.86 16.70 16.24
N VAL A 190 -5.61 17.08 16.01
CA VAL A 190 -4.45 16.37 16.54
C VAL A 190 -3.50 17.37 17.20
N ASN A 191 -2.82 16.95 18.25
CA ASN A 191 -1.73 17.73 18.84
C ASN A 191 -0.43 17.47 18.07
N ILE A 192 0.62 18.23 18.39
CA ILE A 192 1.89 18.13 17.66
C ILE A 192 2.55 16.74 17.78
N GLN A 193 2.39 16.06 18.91
CA GLN A 193 2.97 14.74 19.11
C GLN A 193 2.24 13.69 18.27
N GLU A 194 0.91 13.73 18.23
CA GLU A 194 0.07 12.89 17.40
C GLU A 194 0.39 13.13 15.91
N TRP A 195 0.52 14.39 15.50
CA TRP A 195 0.91 14.75 14.13
C TRP A 195 2.28 14.16 13.76
N LEU A 196 3.27 14.30 14.62
CA LEU A 196 4.61 13.74 14.39
C LEU A 196 4.58 12.22 14.33
N GLN A 197 3.81 11.54 15.20
CA GLN A 197 3.64 10.08 15.11
C GLN A 197 3.04 9.65 13.79
N LEU A 198 2.01 10.34 13.29
CA LEU A 198 1.37 10.03 12.02
C LEU A 198 2.30 10.24 10.82
N THR A 199 3.17 11.24 10.87
CA THR A 199 3.97 11.65 9.71
C THR A 199 5.38 11.10 9.69
N MET A 200 5.99 10.84 10.83
CA MET A 200 7.38 10.36 10.94
C MET A 200 7.50 8.85 10.80
N TYR A 201 6.45 8.12 11.14
CA TYR A 201 6.44 6.66 11.04
C TYR A 201 5.82 6.16 9.71
N SER A 202 5.44 7.04 8.80
CA SER A 202 4.80 6.71 7.53
C SER A 202 5.71 6.88 6.31
#